data_7dca77b6e59451985ab4f42bd318076d
#
_entry.id   7dca77b6e59451985ab4f42bd318076d
#
_cell.length_a   1.000
_cell.length_b   1.000
_cell.length_c   1.000
_cell.angle_alpha   90.00
_cell.angle_beta   90.00
_cell.angle_gamma   90.00
#
_symmetry.space_group_name_H-M   'P 1'
#
loop_
_entity.id
_entity.type
_entity.pdbx_description
1 polymer ?
#
loop_
_entity_poly.entity_id
_entity_poly.type
_entity_poly.pdbx_seq_one_letter_code
_entity_poly.pdbx_strand_id
1 'polypeptide(L)'
;MSSEPAPLSEAGRQALEQELSRLRAEREKVASTLRDSDAAVGDLADAADELQRANDVRRVDARIAEITTRLRSAVAAGPPRTDRVGVGGTVTVRFGDGAEETFQIGETTMATEHSLVTADSPLGRALLGHRPGDTVRYHAPGGSATAVVVSLGAAG
;
A
#
# COMPACT_ATOMS: atom_id res chain seq x y z
N MET A 1 -3.09 -8.96 19.73
CA MET A 1 -4.12 -9.16 18.71
C MET A 1 -3.45 -9.42 17.37
N SER A 2 -3.69 -10.59 16.83
CA SER A 2 -3.20 -10.88 15.48
C SER A 2 -4.15 -10.22 14.48
N SER A 3 -3.65 -9.25 13.76
CA SER A 3 -4.37 -8.68 12.64
C SER A 3 -4.49 -9.75 11.55
N GLU A 4 -5.69 -10.01 11.08
CA GLU A 4 -5.86 -10.92 9.96
C GLU A 4 -5.11 -10.37 8.74
N PRO A 5 -4.44 -11.25 7.98
CA PRO A 5 -3.76 -10.79 6.78
C PRO A 5 -4.77 -10.18 5.80
N ALA A 6 -4.43 -9.03 5.25
CA ALA A 6 -5.27 -8.31 4.31
C ALA A 6 -4.71 -8.43 2.89
N PRO A 7 -5.57 -8.63 1.88
CA PRO A 7 -5.12 -8.63 0.49
C PRO A 7 -4.53 -7.27 0.11
N LEU A 8 -3.61 -7.28 -0.84
CA LEU A 8 -3.12 -6.06 -1.47
C LEU A 8 -3.78 -5.90 -2.83
N SER A 9 -4.07 -4.64 -3.20
CA SER A 9 -4.44 -4.35 -4.57
C SER A 9 -3.26 -4.63 -5.50
N GLU A 10 -3.53 -4.87 -6.77
CA GLU A 10 -2.47 -5.09 -7.77
C GLU A 10 -1.50 -3.89 -7.81
N ALA A 11 -2.04 -2.68 -7.82
CA ALA A 11 -1.23 -1.46 -7.79
C ALA A 11 -0.40 -1.34 -6.51
N GLY A 12 -0.99 -1.68 -5.36
CA GLY A 12 -0.28 -1.68 -4.08
C GLY A 12 0.85 -2.70 -4.05
N ARG A 13 0.61 -3.90 -4.58
CA ARG A 13 1.64 -4.94 -4.69
C ARG A 13 2.79 -4.49 -5.58
N GLN A 14 2.47 -3.94 -6.76
CA GLN A 14 3.48 -3.43 -7.69
C GLN A 14 4.31 -2.31 -7.06
N ALA A 15 3.67 -1.38 -6.36
CA ALA A 15 4.37 -0.28 -5.71
C ALA A 15 5.36 -0.79 -4.64
N LEU A 16 4.94 -1.77 -3.84
CA LEU A 16 5.81 -2.38 -2.83
C LEU A 16 6.97 -3.17 -3.47
N GLU A 17 6.70 -3.90 -4.54
CA GLU A 17 7.74 -4.62 -5.28
C GLU A 17 8.78 -3.68 -5.88
N GLN A 18 8.33 -2.54 -6.43
CA GLN A 18 9.22 -1.51 -6.96
C GLN A 18 10.08 -0.87 -5.86
N GLU A 19 9.46 -0.55 -4.73
CA GLU A 19 10.18 -0.01 -3.57
C GLU A 19 11.22 -1.03 -3.07
N LEU A 20 10.85 -2.30 -3.00
CA LEU A 20 11.74 -3.36 -2.57
C LEU A 20 12.96 -3.48 -3.49
N SER A 21 12.75 -3.43 -4.80
CA SER A 21 13.86 -3.47 -5.79
C SER A 21 14.80 -2.28 -5.61
N ARG A 22 14.25 -1.09 -5.41
CA ARG A 22 15.03 0.13 -5.21
C ARG A 22 15.83 0.06 -3.91
N LEU A 23 15.23 -0.43 -2.83
CA LEU A 23 15.90 -0.56 -1.55
C LEU A 23 17.03 -1.60 -1.59
N ARG A 24 16.83 -2.69 -2.30
CA ARG A 24 17.87 -3.70 -2.48
C ARG A 24 19.07 -3.15 -3.25
N ALA A 25 18.81 -2.33 -4.29
CA ALA A 25 19.87 -1.67 -5.04
C ALA A 25 20.62 -0.65 -4.17
N GLU A 26 19.90 0.13 -3.37
CA GLU A 26 20.48 1.08 -2.43
C GLU A 26 21.35 0.37 -1.38
N ARG A 27 20.84 -0.73 -0.82
CA ARG A 27 21.57 -1.54 0.15
C ARG A 27 22.88 -2.04 -0.44
N GLU A 28 22.87 -2.52 -1.67
CA GLU A 28 24.06 -3.02 -2.34
C GLU A 28 25.11 -1.91 -2.53
N LYS A 29 24.67 -0.70 -2.89
CA LYS A 29 25.58 0.44 -3.01
C LYS A 29 26.23 0.80 -1.69
N VAL A 30 25.46 0.87 -0.60
CA VAL A 30 25.97 1.22 0.71
C VAL A 30 26.92 0.12 1.22
N ALA A 31 26.54 -1.14 1.05
CA ALA A 31 27.38 -2.29 1.45
C ALA A 31 28.72 -2.31 0.67
N SER A 32 28.68 -2.00 -0.62
CA SER A 32 29.87 -1.88 -1.46
C SER A 32 30.80 -0.76 -0.97
N THR A 33 30.23 0.39 -0.62
CA THR A 33 30.98 1.52 -0.07
C THR A 33 31.64 1.17 1.27
N LEU A 34 30.96 0.42 2.13
CA LEU A 34 31.52 -0.03 3.42
C LEU A 34 32.71 -0.98 3.20
N ARG A 35 32.61 -1.90 2.25
CA ARG A 35 33.71 -2.80 1.92
C ARG A 35 34.92 -2.05 1.40
N ASP A 36 34.71 -1.03 0.56
CA ASP A 36 35.81 -0.22 0.03
C ASP A 36 36.47 0.63 1.12
N SER A 37 35.70 1.11 2.11
CA SER A 37 36.23 1.94 3.18
C SER A 37 37.05 1.16 4.21
N ASP A 38 36.89 -0.17 4.32
CA ASP A 38 37.70 -1.01 5.22
C ASP A 38 39.18 -1.01 4.87
N ALA A 39 39.55 -0.63 3.65
CA ALA A 39 40.92 -0.53 3.20
C ALA A 39 41.60 0.78 3.57
N ALA A 40 40.89 1.77 4.08
CA ALA A 40 41.46 3.07 4.44
C ALA A 40 41.57 3.20 5.96
N VAL A 41 42.76 3.60 6.43
CA VAL A 41 42.98 3.92 7.85
C VAL A 41 42.34 5.28 8.10
N GLY A 42 41.14 5.26 8.73
CA GLY A 42 40.35 6.45 8.93
C GLY A 42 40.74 7.27 10.17
N ASP A 43 40.46 8.56 10.11
CA ASP A 43 40.46 9.42 11.29
C ASP A 43 39.04 9.41 11.95
N LEU A 44 38.80 10.30 12.91
CA LEU A 44 37.51 10.37 13.62
C LEU A 44 36.35 10.71 12.69
N ALA A 45 36.58 11.47 11.62
CA ALA A 45 35.54 11.82 10.64
C ALA A 45 35.14 10.60 9.83
N ASP A 46 36.09 9.77 9.45
CA ASP A 46 35.82 8.52 8.73
C ASP A 46 35.04 7.53 9.61
N ALA A 47 35.37 7.45 10.91
CA ALA A 47 34.64 6.61 11.86
C ALA A 47 33.18 7.06 12.00
N ALA A 48 32.91 8.37 12.02
CA ALA A 48 31.55 8.90 12.05
C ALA A 48 30.78 8.57 10.78
N ASP A 49 31.43 8.66 9.63
CA ASP A 49 30.83 8.32 8.34
C ASP A 49 30.50 6.84 8.24
N GLU A 50 31.40 5.97 8.75
CA GLU A 50 31.15 4.51 8.83
C GLU A 50 29.94 4.19 9.69
N LEU A 51 29.80 4.87 10.84
CA LEU A 51 28.66 4.68 11.72
C LEU A 51 27.36 5.12 11.03
N GLN A 52 27.40 6.24 10.31
CA GLN A 52 26.26 6.72 9.57
C GLN A 52 25.84 5.74 8.49
N ARG A 53 26.77 5.20 7.73
CA ARG A 53 26.50 4.18 6.71
C ARG A 53 25.92 2.91 7.32
N ALA A 54 26.45 2.46 8.46
CA ALA A 54 25.90 1.31 9.16
C ALA A 54 24.47 1.53 9.61
N ASN A 55 24.15 2.74 10.09
CA ASN A 55 22.79 3.10 10.45
C ASN A 55 21.87 3.14 9.23
N ASP A 56 22.37 3.63 8.09
CA ASP A 56 21.61 3.65 6.84
C ASP A 56 21.29 2.23 6.36
N VAL A 57 22.26 1.30 6.46
CA VAL A 57 22.03 -0.11 6.12
C VAL A 57 20.94 -0.71 7.00
N ARG A 58 20.98 -0.46 8.32
CA ARG A 58 19.97 -0.97 9.25
C ARG A 58 18.58 -0.45 8.92
N ARG A 59 18.47 0.83 8.57
CA ARG A 59 17.20 1.44 8.19
C ARG A 59 16.64 0.81 6.91
N VAL A 60 17.49 0.63 5.92
CA VAL A 60 17.11 -0.01 4.65
C VAL A 60 16.70 -1.47 4.90
N ASP A 61 17.48 -2.21 5.69
CA ASP A 61 17.17 -3.61 6.01
C ASP A 61 15.84 -3.73 6.75
N ALA A 62 15.56 -2.83 7.69
CA ALA A 62 14.28 -2.82 8.42
C ALA A 62 13.11 -2.59 7.46
N ARG A 63 13.24 -1.66 6.52
CA ARG A 63 12.19 -1.39 5.54
C ARG A 63 12.00 -2.56 4.58
N ILE A 64 13.08 -3.18 4.14
CA ILE A 64 13.02 -4.40 3.32
C ILE A 64 12.24 -5.51 4.05
N ALA A 65 12.53 -5.71 5.33
CA ALA A 65 11.82 -6.71 6.14
C ALA A 65 10.33 -6.41 6.25
N GLU A 66 9.96 -5.15 6.48
CA GLU A 66 8.55 -4.73 6.54
C GLU A 66 7.83 -5.02 5.24
N ILE A 67 8.41 -4.64 4.09
CA ILE A 67 7.79 -4.86 2.78
C ILE A 67 7.68 -6.35 2.49
N THR A 68 8.72 -7.12 2.77
CA THR A 68 8.70 -8.58 2.57
C THR A 68 7.60 -9.23 3.38
N THR A 69 7.47 -8.85 4.65
CA THR A 69 6.42 -9.35 5.54
C THR A 69 5.03 -8.97 5.00
N ARG A 70 4.85 -7.75 4.55
CA ARG A 70 3.57 -7.28 4.00
C ARG A 70 3.19 -8.05 2.74
N LEU A 71 4.15 -8.27 1.84
CA LEU A 71 3.91 -9.05 0.61
C LEU A 71 3.55 -10.50 0.93
N ARG A 72 4.21 -11.13 1.90
CA ARG A 72 3.89 -12.50 2.34
C ARG A 72 2.49 -12.58 2.95
N SER A 73 2.12 -11.61 3.78
CA SER A 73 0.79 -11.54 4.37
C SER A 73 -0.29 -11.41 3.29
N ALA A 74 -0.03 -10.63 2.24
CA ALA A 74 -0.97 -10.47 1.14
C ALA A 74 -1.17 -11.79 0.37
N VAL A 75 -0.09 -12.55 0.16
CA VAL A 75 -0.19 -13.88 -0.47
C VAL A 75 -1.03 -14.82 0.39
N ALA A 76 -0.80 -14.83 1.70
CA ALA A 76 -1.57 -15.66 2.63
C ALA A 76 -3.04 -15.27 2.68
N ALA A 77 -3.36 -13.98 2.53
CA ALA A 77 -4.74 -13.49 2.49
C ALA A 77 -5.48 -13.91 1.22
N GLY A 78 -4.73 -14.22 0.15
CA GLY A 78 -5.31 -14.58 -1.13
C GLY A 78 -5.77 -13.38 -1.94
N PRO A 79 -6.49 -13.61 -3.05
CA PRO A 79 -6.95 -12.53 -3.91
C PRO A 79 -8.02 -11.69 -3.21
N PRO A 80 -8.21 -10.41 -3.63
CA PRO A 80 -9.29 -9.58 -3.11
C PRO A 80 -10.66 -10.22 -3.32
N ARG A 81 -11.57 -9.97 -2.39
CA ARG A 81 -12.92 -10.53 -2.44
C ARG A 81 -13.71 -9.92 -3.60
N THR A 82 -14.55 -10.74 -4.21
CA THR A 82 -15.46 -10.32 -5.29
C THR A 82 -16.93 -10.43 -4.89
N ASP A 83 -17.23 -10.93 -3.68
CA ASP A 83 -18.59 -11.08 -3.17
C ASP A 83 -19.04 -9.85 -2.34
N ARG A 84 -18.10 -9.10 -1.81
CA ARG A 84 -18.36 -7.87 -1.05
C ARG A 84 -17.16 -6.94 -1.16
N VAL A 85 -17.39 -5.67 -0.83
CA VAL A 85 -16.31 -4.67 -0.85
C VAL A 85 -15.27 -5.02 0.23
N GLY A 86 -14.02 -5.14 -0.16
CA GLY A 86 -12.91 -5.43 0.74
C GLY A 86 -11.66 -4.65 0.36
N VAL A 87 -10.73 -4.57 1.30
CA VAL A 87 -9.43 -3.94 1.06
C VAL A 87 -8.69 -4.69 -0.04
N GLY A 88 -8.10 -3.96 -0.96
CA GLY A 88 -7.40 -4.49 -2.13
C GLY A 88 -8.29 -4.71 -3.34
N GLY A 89 -9.61 -4.64 -3.16
CA GLY A 89 -10.57 -4.84 -4.23
C GLY A 89 -10.91 -3.57 -4.98
N THR A 90 -11.55 -3.74 -6.12
CA THR A 90 -12.06 -2.66 -6.96
C THR A 90 -13.59 -2.62 -6.84
N VAL A 91 -14.15 -1.43 -6.76
CA VAL A 91 -15.59 -1.24 -6.65
C VAL A 91 -16.05 -0.15 -7.60
N THR A 92 -17.14 -0.39 -8.32
CA THR A 92 -17.82 0.63 -9.12
C THR A 92 -19.04 1.12 -8.35
N VAL A 93 -19.14 2.43 -8.21
CA VAL A 93 -20.13 3.09 -7.36
C VAL A 93 -20.88 4.11 -8.18
N ARG A 94 -22.20 4.17 -7.99
CA ARG A 94 -23.04 5.22 -8.57
C ARG A 94 -23.40 6.22 -7.48
N PHE A 95 -23.08 7.48 -7.70
CA PHE A 95 -23.40 8.56 -6.76
C PHE A 95 -24.83 9.07 -6.96
N GLY A 96 -25.30 9.88 -6.02
CA GLY A 96 -26.66 10.41 -6.03
C GLY A 96 -26.98 11.28 -7.26
N ASP A 97 -25.97 11.85 -7.92
CA ASP A 97 -26.12 12.62 -9.16
C ASP A 97 -26.17 11.76 -10.43
N GLY A 98 -26.05 10.44 -10.27
CA GLY A 98 -26.04 9.49 -11.38
C GLY A 98 -24.67 9.19 -11.96
N ALA A 99 -23.61 9.86 -11.50
CA ALA A 99 -22.25 9.58 -11.95
C ALA A 99 -21.76 8.25 -11.42
N GLU A 100 -21.08 7.48 -12.26
CA GLU A 100 -20.44 6.22 -11.86
C GLU A 100 -18.94 6.39 -11.88
N GLU A 101 -18.29 5.93 -10.83
CA GLU A 101 -16.83 5.92 -10.74
C GLU A 101 -16.34 4.58 -10.20
N THR A 102 -15.18 4.17 -10.67
CA THR A 102 -14.52 2.94 -10.21
C THR A 102 -13.36 3.32 -9.31
N PHE A 103 -13.36 2.76 -8.11
CA PHE A 103 -12.33 3.01 -7.10
C PHE A 103 -11.63 1.72 -6.72
N GLN A 104 -10.39 1.86 -6.32
CA GLN A 104 -9.65 0.80 -5.68
C GLN A 104 -9.57 1.11 -4.19
N ILE A 105 -9.90 0.13 -3.35
CA ILE A 105 -9.84 0.29 -1.89
C ILE A 105 -8.44 -0.11 -1.42
N GLY A 106 -7.70 0.83 -0.87
CA GLY A 106 -6.34 0.60 -0.41
C GLY A 106 -6.12 1.04 1.03
N GLU A 107 -5.02 0.60 1.61
CA GLU A 107 -4.65 0.99 2.97
C GLU A 107 -4.01 2.38 3.02
N THR A 108 -3.32 2.76 1.96
CA THR A 108 -2.62 4.04 1.87
C THR A 108 -2.84 4.68 0.50
N THR A 109 -2.66 5.99 0.45
CA THR A 109 -2.71 6.73 -0.82
C THR A 109 -1.47 6.41 -1.64
N MET A 110 -1.62 5.53 -2.60
CA MET A 110 -0.59 5.28 -3.60
C MET A 110 -1.07 5.83 -4.93
N ALA A 111 -0.18 6.46 -5.68
CA ALA A 111 -0.51 6.96 -7.01
C ALA A 111 -0.83 5.79 -7.92
N THR A 112 -2.06 5.70 -8.36
CA THR A 112 -2.53 4.68 -9.29
C THR A 112 -3.28 5.33 -10.45
N GLU A 113 -3.43 4.62 -11.52
CA GLU A 113 -4.21 5.09 -12.66
C GLU A 113 -5.70 5.17 -12.35
N HIS A 114 -6.15 4.51 -11.30
CA HIS A 114 -7.53 4.53 -10.85
C HIS A 114 -7.66 5.38 -9.58
N SER A 115 -8.81 5.97 -9.40
CA SER A 115 -9.10 6.71 -8.18
C SER A 115 -8.99 5.77 -6.98
N LEU A 116 -8.16 6.14 -6.02
CA LEU A 116 -7.93 5.35 -4.81
C LEU A 116 -8.77 5.90 -3.67
N VAL A 117 -9.50 5.01 -3.02
CA VAL A 117 -10.24 5.32 -1.80
C VAL A 117 -9.56 4.55 -0.67
N THR A 118 -9.10 5.27 0.35
CA THR A 118 -8.49 4.61 1.49
C THR A 118 -9.55 3.95 2.37
N ALA A 119 -9.20 2.82 2.95
CA ALA A 119 -10.14 2.04 3.76
C ALA A 119 -10.64 2.82 4.99
N ASP A 120 -9.85 3.75 5.50
CA ASP A 120 -10.20 4.57 6.66
C ASP A 120 -10.90 5.88 6.31
N SER A 121 -11.07 6.20 5.01
CA SER A 121 -11.82 7.37 4.59
C SER A 121 -13.32 7.19 4.85
N PRO A 122 -14.09 8.28 4.93
CA PRO A 122 -15.55 8.17 5.12
C PRO A 122 -16.23 7.27 4.07
N LEU A 123 -15.87 7.43 2.80
CA LEU A 123 -16.43 6.61 1.72
C LEU A 123 -15.94 5.16 1.84
N GLY A 124 -14.66 4.94 2.09
CA GLY A 124 -14.09 3.60 2.25
C GLY A 124 -14.76 2.83 3.38
N ARG A 125 -14.93 3.46 4.53
CA ARG A 125 -15.61 2.83 5.68
C ARG A 125 -17.07 2.50 5.37
N ALA A 126 -17.77 3.38 4.64
CA ALA A 126 -19.14 3.15 4.28
C ALA A 126 -19.29 2.00 3.30
N LEU A 127 -18.35 1.84 2.37
CA LEU A 127 -18.41 0.80 1.34
C LEU A 127 -18.01 -0.59 1.86
N LEU A 128 -17.05 -0.67 2.79
CA LEU A 128 -16.51 -1.95 3.24
C LEU A 128 -17.60 -2.90 3.75
N GLY A 129 -17.58 -4.14 3.27
CA GLY A 129 -18.51 -5.19 3.66
C GLY A 129 -19.84 -5.19 2.92
N HIS A 130 -20.10 -4.20 2.08
CA HIS A 130 -21.32 -4.13 1.30
C HIS A 130 -21.22 -4.94 0.00
N ARG A 131 -22.38 -5.26 -0.58
CA ARG A 131 -22.51 -6.07 -1.77
C ARG A 131 -23.06 -5.25 -2.92
N PRO A 132 -22.92 -5.71 -4.19
CA PRO A 132 -23.56 -5.05 -5.31
C PRO A 132 -25.08 -4.88 -5.06
N GLY A 133 -25.58 -3.69 -5.34
CA GLY A 133 -26.97 -3.32 -5.10
C GLY A 133 -27.21 -2.62 -3.77
N ASP A 134 -26.27 -2.63 -2.86
CA ASP A 134 -26.40 -1.95 -1.58
C ASP A 134 -26.26 -0.45 -1.74
N THR A 135 -27.08 0.31 -0.99
CA THR A 135 -26.95 1.75 -0.88
C THR A 135 -26.22 2.09 0.42
N VAL A 136 -25.19 2.91 0.32
CA VAL A 136 -24.42 3.34 1.48
C VAL A 136 -24.54 4.84 1.67
N ARG A 137 -24.42 5.28 2.92
CA ARG A 137 -24.43 6.69 3.28
C ARG A 137 -23.07 7.05 3.88
N TYR A 138 -22.51 8.16 3.45
CA TYR A 138 -21.21 8.61 3.93
C TYR A 138 -21.17 10.11 4.10
N HIS A 139 -20.22 10.61 4.88
CA HIS A 139 -19.99 12.03 5.07
C HIS A 139 -19.06 12.56 3.97
N ALA A 140 -19.60 13.47 3.15
CA ALA A 140 -18.85 14.20 2.15
C ALA A 140 -18.58 15.62 2.66
N PRO A 141 -17.63 16.37 2.04
CA PRO A 141 -17.34 17.74 2.46
C PRO A 141 -18.55 18.66 2.45
N GLY A 142 -19.52 18.41 1.60
CA GLY A 142 -20.75 19.21 1.53
C GLY A 142 -21.92 18.69 2.37
N GLY A 143 -21.70 17.62 3.18
CA GLY A 143 -22.76 17.01 4.01
C GLY A 143 -22.89 15.52 3.75
N SER A 144 -24.00 14.94 4.19
CA SER A 144 -24.25 13.51 3.95
C SER A 144 -24.57 13.25 2.48
N ALA A 145 -23.96 12.21 1.92
CA ALA A 145 -24.17 11.77 0.55
C ALA A 145 -24.49 10.27 0.52
N THR A 146 -25.09 9.83 -0.57
CA THR A 146 -25.40 8.41 -0.77
C THR A 146 -24.72 7.90 -2.03
N ALA A 147 -24.42 6.60 -2.03
CA ALA A 147 -23.84 5.93 -3.18
C ALA A 147 -24.38 4.50 -3.23
N VAL A 148 -24.47 3.97 -4.43
CA VAL A 148 -24.93 2.58 -4.65
C VAL A 148 -23.76 1.77 -5.18
N VAL A 149 -23.51 0.60 -4.58
CA VAL A 149 -22.52 -0.33 -5.09
C VAL A 149 -23.07 -0.99 -6.34
N VAL A 150 -22.46 -0.72 -7.49
CA VAL A 150 -22.91 -1.25 -8.78
C VAL A 150 -22.30 -2.60 -9.06
N SER A 151 -20.99 -2.70 -8.95
CA SER A 151 -20.27 -3.95 -9.22
C SER A 151 -18.97 -4.01 -8.46
N LEU A 152 -18.42 -5.22 -8.35
CA LEU A 152 -17.14 -5.49 -7.70
C LEU A 152 -16.20 -6.15 -8.70
N GLY A 153 -14.91 -5.90 -8.51
CA GLY A 153 -13.88 -6.43 -9.37
C GLY A 153 -13.54 -5.46 -10.50
N ALA A 154 -12.42 -5.75 -11.18
CA ALA A 154 -12.01 -4.95 -12.31
C ALA A 154 -13.06 -5.07 -13.41
N ALA A 155 -13.54 -3.94 -13.92
CA ALA A 155 -14.33 -3.94 -15.14
C ALA A 155 -13.44 -4.53 -16.23
N GLY A 156 -13.80 -5.71 -16.67
CA GLY A 156 -13.03 -6.50 -17.64
C GLY A 156 -12.82 -5.80 -18.95
#